data_96c704d51a1bd756d685c2d01c2498a9
#
_entry.id   96c704d51a1bd756d685c2d01c2498a9
#
_cell.length_a   1.000
_cell.length_b   1.000
_cell.length_c   1.000
_cell.angle_alpha   90.00
_cell.angle_beta   90.00
_cell.angle_gamma   90.00
#
_symmetry.space_group_name_H-M   'P 1'
#
loop_
_entity.id
_entity.type
_entity.pdbx_description
1 polymer ?
#
loop_
_entity_poly.entity_id
_entity_poly.type
_entity_poly.pdbx_seq_one_letter_code
_entity_poly.pdbx_strand_id
1 'polypeptide(L)'
;VIRALHPMMGVDKKTGEDRQKRLFELTSQTSLPTMFYNEERPRNVWIEQLALAEQIGSADSPTLIPADMAQRADMFGLCAVVLGEDGLVWNMRIMNDGPLGRKYGYSDDASVAAPGKVAEVIALLDQRLQQQAEQGSRYLVGDTLTAADIYWATMSMCITDTPPQIMPATQ
;
A
#
# COMPACT_ATOMS: atom_id res chain seq x y z
N VAL A 1 18.61 10.60 -3.12
CA VAL A 1 19.03 9.81 -1.96
C VAL A 1 17.79 9.36 -1.21
N ILE A 2 17.48 8.05 -1.22
CA ILE A 2 16.38 7.49 -0.42
C ILE A 2 16.87 7.41 1.03
N ARG A 3 16.21 8.12 1.94
CA ARG A 3 16.42 7.97 3.37
C ARG A 3 15.27 7.18 3.96
N ALA A 4 15.56 6.02 4.52
CA ALA A 4 14.58 5.28 5.30
C ALA A 4 14.36 6.00 6.64
N LEU A 5 13.19 6.59 6.83
CA LEU A 5 12.70 6.95 8.16
C LEU A 5 12.11 5.70 8.80
N HIS A 6 12.30 5.55 10.12
CA HIS A 6 11.80 4.38 10.82
C HIS A 6 10.27 4.38 10.76
N PRO A 7 9.62 3.32 10.22
CA PRO A 7 8.17 3.32 10.03
C PRO A 7 7.37 3.18 11.34
N MET A 8 8.03 2.82 12.44
CA MET A 8 7.36 2.56 13.70
C MET A 8 7.11 3.86 14.47
N MET A 9 5.88 4.02 14.90
CA MET A 9 5.48 5.06 15.85
C MET A 9 6.18 4.81 17.20
N GLY A 10 6.45 5.88 17.94
CA GLY A 10 7.01 5.84 19.27
C GLY A 10 8.38 6.51 19.40
N VAL A 11 8.88 6.46 20.60
CA VAL A 11 10.13 7.15 20.99
C VAL A 11 11.34 6.25 20.74
N ASP A 12 12.38 6.79 20.16
CA ASP A 12 13.65 6.11 20.07
C ASP A 12 14.24 5.92 21.46
N LYS A 13 14.48 4.67 21.86
CA LYS A 13 14.95 4.32 23.21
C LYS A 13 16.36 4.85 23.52
N LYS A 14 17.16 5.18 22.50
CA LYS A 14 18.54 5.68 22.67
C LYS A 14 18.59 7.20 22.74
N THR A 15 17.78 7.88 21.93
CA THR A 15 17.82 9.35 21.83
C THR A 15 16.72 10.05 22.60
N GLY A 16 15.64 9.32 22.96
CA GLY A 16 14.44 9.90 23.57
C GLY A 16 13.56 10.71 22.61
N GLU A 17 13.89 10.74 21.33
CA GLU A 17 13.15 11.50 20.34
C GLU A 17 11.98 10.69 19.76
N ASP A 18 10.88 11.39 19.46
CA ASP A 18 9.78 10.82 18.65
C ASP A 18 10.31 10.52 17.25
N ARG A 19 10.26 9.25 16.86
CA ARG A 19 10.76 8.76 15.57
C ARG A 19 10.07 9.39 14.37
N GLN A 20 8.84 9.84 14.54
CA GLN A 20 8.05 10.50 13.49
C GLN A 20 8.06 12.03 13.58
N LYS A 21 8.72 12.61 14.60
CA LYS A 21 8.78 14.07 14.79
C LYS A 21 9.19 14.79 13.51
N ARG A 22 10.29 14.33 12.89
CA ARG A 22 10.80 14.95 11.67
C ARG A 22 9.82 14.83 10.49
N LEU A 23 9.13 13.71 10.36
CA LEU A 23 8.11 13.54 9.34
C LEU A 23 6.94 14.51 9.56
N PHE A 24 6.48 14.61 10.80
CA PHE A 24 5.39 15.53 11.16
C PHE A 24 5.76 17.00 10.92
N GLU A 25 6.95 17.41 11.28
CA GLU A 25 7.46 18.77 11.02
C GLU A 25 7.47 19.12 9.52
N LEU A 26 7.80 18.16 8.66
CA LEU A 26 7.90 18.36 7.22
C LEU A 26 6.57 18.25 6.48
N THR A 27 5.60 17.51 7.01
CA THR A 27 4.42 17.07 6.26
C THR A 27 3.10 17.29 7.00
N SER A 28 3.16 17.67 8.29
CA SER A 28 2.00 17.77 9.20
C SER A 28 1.17 16.48 9.30
N GLN A 29 1.79 15.32 9.02
CA GLN A 29 1.16 14.01 9.12
C GLN A 29 2.18 12.92 9.51
N THR A 30 1.72 11.72 9.85
CA THR A 30 2.54 10.62 10.36
C THR A 30 2.46 9.34 9.52
N SER A 31 1.91 9.42 8.30
CA SER A 31 1.77 8.27 7.42
C SER A 31 3.02 8.03 6.59
N LEU A 32 3.41 6.77 6.44
CA LEU A 32 4.50 6.29 5.60
C LEU A 32 3.95 5.25 4.60
N PRO A 33 4.57 5.15 3.44
CA PRO A 33 5.70 5.93 2.92
C PRO A 33 5.33 7.38 2.59
N THR A 34 6.32 8.27 2.59
CA THR A 34 6.21 9.65 2.09
C THR A 34 7.38 9.90 1.15
N MET A 35 7.11 10.40 -0.04
CA MET A 35 8.12 10.73 -1.05
C MET A 35 8.39 12.23 -1.08
N PHE A 36 9.67 12.59 -1.13
CA PHE A 36 10.17 13.95 -1.31
C PHE A 36 10.94 14.01 -2.62
N TYR A 37 10.67 15.00 -3.44
CA TYR A 37 11.38 15.21 -4.70
C TYR A 37 11.61 16.70 -4.95
N ASN A 38 12.86 17.08 -5.08
CA ASN A 38 13.30 18.48 -5.22
C ASN A 38 12.67 19.39 -4.16
N GLU A 39 12.23 20.58 -4.54
CA GLU A 39 11.55 21.57 -3.70
C GLU A 39 10.01 21.41 -3.75
N GLU A 40 9.51 20.29 -4.28
CA GLU A 40 8.09 20.05 -4.38
C GLU A 40 7.50 19.62 -3.02
N ARG A 41 6.16 19.79 -2.89
CA ARG A 41 5.46 19.31 -1.70
C ARG A 41 5.63 17.81 -1.50
N PRO A 42 5.70 17.35 -0.25
CA PRO A 42 5.73 15.92 0.03
C PRO A 42 4.48 15.19 -0.49
N ARG A 43 4.65 13.96 -0.95
CA ARG A 43 3.57 13.09 -1.41
C ARG A 43 3.42 11.90 -0.46
N ASN A 44 2.26 11.80 0.16
CA ASN A 44 1.95 10.76 1.15
C ASN A 44 0.74 9.89 0.76
N VAL A 45 0.12 10.17 -0.38
CA VAL A 45 -0.98 9.38 -0.93
C VAL A 45 -0.44 8.46 -2.02
N TRP A 46 -0.83 7.20 -2.02
CA TRP A 46 -0.28 6.16 -2.91
C TRP A 46 -0.35 6.52 -4.39
N ILE A 47 -1.46 7.15 -4.84
CA ILE A 47 -1.64 7.52 -6.25
C ILE A 47 -0.66 8.64 -6.68
N GLU A 48 -0.37 9.58 -5.79
CA GLU A 48 0.60 10.65 -6.07
C GLU A 48 2.04 10.10 -6.06
N GLN A 49 2.30 9.12 -5.19
CA GLN A 49 3.59 8.43 -5.14
C GLN A 49 3.84 7.61 -6.39
N LEU A 50 2.81 6.90 -6.90
CA LEU A 50 2.89 6.17 -8.15
C LEU A 50 3.16 7.11 -9.32
N ALA A 51 2.42 8.22 -9.42
CA ALA A 51 2.63 9.21 -10.47
C ALA A 51 4.04 9.82 -10.43
N LEU A 52 4.57 10.11 -9.23
CA LEU A 52 5.94 10.58 -9.06
C LEU A 52 6.97 9.50 -9.44
N ALA A 53 6.74 8.24 -9.05
CA ALA A 53 7.63 7.14 -9.41
C ALA A 53 7.76 6.98 -10.94
N GLU A 54 6.64 7.06 -11.67
CA GLU A 54 6.63 7.06 -13.13
C GLU A 54 7.38 8.27 -13.72
N GLN A 55 7.22 9.47 -13.14
CA GLN A 55 7.88 10.68 -13.60
C GLN A 55 9.41 10.63 -13.45
N ILE A 56 9.91 10.06 -12.34
CA ILE A 56 11.35 10.02 -12.04
C ILE A 56 12.03 8.73 -12.48
N GLY A 57 11.25 7.79 -12.99
CA GLY A 57 11.76 6.53 -13.55
C GLY A 57 12.68 6.78 -14.75
N SER A 58 13.54 5.81 -15.05
CA SER A 58 14.35 5.86 -16.26
C SER A 58 13.44 5.77 -17.50
N ALA A 59 13.80 6.47 -18.56
CA ALA A 59 13.10 6.39 -19.85
C ALA A 59 13.06 4.96 -20.44
N ASP A 60 14.02 4.14 -20.04
CA ASP A 60 14.11 2.72 -20.45
C ASP A 60 13.35 1.77 -19.51
N SER A 61 12.80 2.29 -18.40
CA SER A 61 12.02 1.48 -17.47
C SER A 61 10.61 1.23 -18.03
N PRO A 62 10.09 -0.01 -17.92
CA PRO A 62 8.70 -0.26 -18.30
C PRO A 62 7.76 0.55 -17.41
N THR A 63 6.75 1.17 -18.00
CA THR A 63 5.70 1.86 -17.24
C THR A 63 4.85 0.85 -16.47
N LEU A 64 4.49 1.21 -15.24
CA LEU A 64 3.56 0.44 -14.40
C LEU A 64 2.11 0.91 -14.54
N ILE A 65 1.90 2.01 -15.27
CA ILE A 65 0.57 2.56 -15.59
C ILE A 65 0.26 2.25 -17.06
N PRO A 66 -0.73 1.39 -17.34
CA PRO A 66 -1.11 1.04 -18.72
C PRO A 66 -1.42 2.26 -19.60
N ALA A 67 -1.01 2.20 -20.85
CA ALA A 67 -1.35 3.21 -21.85
C ALA A 67 -2.82 3.11 -22.28
N ASP A 68 -3.36 1.88 -22.36
CA ASP A 68 -4.77 1.65 -22.66
C ASP A 68 -5.67 2.18 -21.53
N MET A 69 -6.72 2.92 -21.91
CA MET A 69 -7.59 3.63 -20.97
C MET A 69 -8.41 2.69 -20.09
N ALA A 70 -8.88 1.55 -20.61
CA ALA A 70 -9.66 0.59 -19.86
C ALA A 70 -8.77 -0.14 -18.85
N GLN A 71 -7.61 -0.63 -19.29
CA GLN A 71 -6.64 -1.26 -18.42
C GLN A 71 -6.11 -0.30 -17.33
N ARG A 72 -5.92 0.97 -17.68
CA ARG A 72 -5.53 2.02 -16.71
C ARG A 72 -6.59 2.22 -15.64
N ALA A 73 -7.86 2.30 -16.04
CA ALA A 73 -8.96 2.42 -15.09
C ALA A 73 -9.06 1.19 -14.16
N ASP A 74 -8.94 0.00 -14.71
CA ASP A 74 -8.92 -1.25 -13.97
C ASP A 74 -7.76 -1.29 -12.97
N MET A 75 -6.54 -0.94 -13.41
CA MET A 75 -5.36 -0.90 -12.56
C MET A 75 -5.54 0.06 -11.37
N PHE A 76 -6.02 1.28 -11.60
CA PHE A 76 -6.28 2.22 -10.51
C PHE A 76 -7.40 1.75 -9.59
N GLY A 77 -8.45 1.13 -10.12
CA GLY A 77 -9.53 0.53 -9.33
C GLY A 77 -9.00 -0.56 -8.40
N LEU A 78 -8.20 -1.49 -8.91
CA LEU A 78 -7.59 -2.55 -8.12
C LEU A 78 -6.61 -2.00 -7.05
N CYS A 79 -5.80 -1.00 -7.41
CA CYS A 79 -4.95 -0.32 -6.42
C CYS A 79 -5.79 0.32 -5.31
N ALA A 80 -6.92 0.94 -5.65
CA ALA A 80 -7.80 1.60 -4.68
C ALA A 80 -8.44 0.60 -3.72
N VAL A 81 -8.91 -0.56 -4.20
CA VAL A 81 -9.49 -1.59 -3.30
C VAL A 81 -8.45 -2.26 -2.40
N VAL A 82 -7.17 -2.22 -2.78
CA VAL A 82 -6.08 -2.74 -1.93
C VAL A 82 -5.62 -1.68 -0.93
N LEU A 83 -5.34 -0.45 -1.36
CA LEU A 83 -4.64 0.59 -0.59
C LEU A 83 -5.51 1.74 -0.12
N GLY A 84 -6.65 1.96 -0.76
CA GLY A 84 -7.51 3.10 -0.50
C GLY A 84 -8.24 3.04 0.84
N GLU A 85 -8.95 4.11 1.14
CA GLU A 85 -9.86 4.17 2.28
C GLU A 85 -10.93 3.09 2.13
N ASP A 86 -11.26 2.43 3.23
CA ASP A 86 -12.16 1.27 3.27
C ASP A 86 -11.72 0.05 2.41
N GLY A 87 -10.52 0.07 1.84
CA GLY A 87 -9.92 -1.04 1.13
C GLY A 87 -9.31 -2.10 2.05
N LEU A 88 -8.62 -3.08 1.45
CA LEU A 88 -8.03 -4.22 2.15
C LEU A 88 -7.18 -3.80 3.34
N VAL A 89 -6.14 -3.00 3.08
CA VAL A 89 -5.16 -2.62 4.11
C VAL A 89 -5.78 -1.72 5.19
N TRP A 90 -6.75 -0.89 4.82
CA TRP A 90 -7.50 -0.08 5.76
C TRP A 90 -8.29 -0.95 6.74
N ASN A 91 -9.08 -1.89 6.22
CA ASN A 91 -9.89 -2.79 7.03
C ASN A 91 -9.03 -3.69 7.93
N MET A 92 -7.89 -4.19 7.45
CA MET A 92 -6.95 -4.93 8.28
C MET A 92 -6.45 -4.14 9.50
N ARG A 93 -6.26 -2.82 9.37
CA ARG A 93 -5.78 -1.95 10.46
C ARG A 93 -6.83 -1.72 11.53
N ILE A 94 -8.10 -1.66 11.15
CA ILE A 94 -9.21 -1.40 12.09
C ILE A 94 -9.80 -2.66 12.74
N MET A 95 -9.26 -3.85 12.46
CA MET A 95 -9.70 -5.10 13.11
C MET A 95 -9.43 -5.10 14.63
N ASN A 96 -8.45 -4.33 15.10
CA ASN A 96 -8.03 -4.34 16.49
C ASN A 96 -7.98 -2.94 17.08
N ASP A 97 -8.40 -2.80 18.34
CA ASP A 97 -8.29 -1.57 19.12
C ASP A 97 -6.83 -1.34 19.57
N GLY A 98 -6.06 -0.76 18.69
CA GLY A 98 -4.67 -0.38 18.93
C GLY A 98 -4.36 1.01 18.38
N PRO A 99 -3.15 1.54 18.60
CA PRO A 99 -2.77 2.86 18.11
C PRO A 99 -2.98 3.03 16.60
N LEU A 100 -2.72 1.95 15.84
CA LEU A 100 -2.92 1.93 14.40
C LEU A 100 -4.41 1.90 14.03
N GLY A 101 -5.20 1.03 14.66
CA GLY A 101 -6.65 0.96 14.44
C GLY A 101 -7.33 2.30 14.73
N ARG A 102 -7.02 2.93 15.87
CA ARG A 102 -7.57 4.24 16.24
C ARG A 102 -7.21 5.34 15.24
N LYS A 103 -6.01 5.32 14.71
CA LYS A 103 -5.58 6.25 13.66
C LYS A 103 -6.43 6.12 12.38
N TYR A 104 -6.90 4.92 12.07
CA TYR A 104 -7.68 4.60 10.86
C TYR A 104 -9.18 4.48 11.11
N GLY A 105 -9.68 4.95 12.27
CA GLY A 105 -11.11 5.04 12.53
C GLY A 105 -11.71 3.77 13.13
N TYR A 106 -10.94 3.05 13.98
CA TYR A 106 -11.48 1.92 14.74
C TYR A 106 -12.77 2.29 15.46
N SER A 107 -13.74 1.42 15.37
CA SER A 107 -14.91 1.33 16.25
C SER A 107 -15.29 -0.15 16.37
N ASP A 108 -16.08 -0.50 17.39
CA ASP A 108 -16.51 -1.88 17.59
C ASP A 108 -17.28 -2.40 16.37
N ASP A 109 -18.20 -1.61 15.83
CA ASP A 109 -18.98 -1.97 14.63
C ASP A 109 -18.09 -2.15 13.40
N ALA A 110 -17.14 -1.23 13.18
CA ALA A 110 -16.20 -1.30 12.06
C ALA A 110 -15.29 -2.52 12.17
N SER A 111 -14.81 -2.84 13.39
CA SER A 111 -13.95 -4.01 13.62
C SER A 111 -14.66 -5.34 13.37
N VAL A 112 -15.95 -5.43 13.69
CA VAL A 112 -16.78 -6.61 13.39
C VAL A 112 -17.02 -6.78 11.89
N ALA A 113 -17.20 -5.68 11.15
CA ALA A 113 -17.43 -5.72 9.70
C ALA A 113 -16.14 -5.95 8.88
N ALA A 114 -14.99 -5.52 9.38
CA ALA A 114 -13.73 -5.51 8.65
C ALA A 114 -13.28 -6.86 8.09
N PRO A 115 -13.38 -8.01 8.80
CA PRO A 115 -13.01 -9.30 8.23
C PRO A 115 -13.82 -9.68 6.99
N GLY A 116 -15.12 -9.37 6.97
CA GLY A 116 -15.97 -9.60 5.80
C GLY A 116 -15.50 -8.80 4.59
N LYS A 117 -15.22 -7.51 4.77
CA LYS A 117 -14.70 -6.63 3.70
C LYS A 117 -13.33 -7.09 3.18
N VAL A 118 -12.45 -7.54 4.07
CA VAL A 118 -11.16 -8.12 3.67
C VAL A 118 -11.37 -9.35 2.80
N ALA A 119 -12.26 -10.26 3.20
CA ALA A 119 -12.58 -11.46 2.43
C ALA A 119 -13.16 -11.14 1.05
N GLU A 120 -14.03 -10.13 0.95
CA GLU A 120 -14.60 -9.66 -0.33
C GLU A 120 -13.51 -9.16 -1.29
N VAL A 121 -12.54 -8.38 -0.80
CA VAL A 121 -11.43 -7.90 -1.64
C VAL A 121 -10.54 -9.06 -2.09
N ILE A 122 -10.24 -10.01 -1.20
CA ILE A 122 -9.45 -11.20 -1.56
C ILE A 122 -10.18 -12.01 -2.65
N ALA A 123 -11.48 -12.23 -2.50
CA ALA A 123 -12.29 -12.94 -3.49
C ALA A 123 -12.33 -12.22 -4.85
N LEU A 124 -12.40 -10.88 -4.85
CA LEU A 124 -12.33 -10.07 -6.06
C LEU A 124 -10.99 -10.24 -6.78
N LEU A 125 -9.88 -10.20 -6.03
CA LEU A 125 -8.55 -10.39 -6.61
C LEU A 125 -8.32 -11.81 -7.13
N ASP A 126 -8.80 -12.82 -6.43
CA ASP A 126 -8.76 -14.21 -6.87
C ASP A 126 -9.54 -14.41 -8.17
N GLN A 127 -10.78 -13.92 -8.22
CA GLN A 127 -11.59 -13.96 -9.43
C GLN A 127 -10.90 -13.26 -10.61
N ARG A 128 -10.27 -12.11 -10.37
CA ARG A 128 -9.53 -11.37 -11.40
C ARG A 128 -8.34 -12.19 -11.92
N LEU A 129 -7.56 -12.80 -11.03
CA LEU A 129 -6.43 -13.65 -11.44
C LEU A 129 -6.89 -14.88 -12.25
N GLN A 130 -8.00 -15.49 -11.88
CA GLN A 130 -8.59 -16.61 -12.65
C GLN A 130 -9.00 -16.16 -14.06
N GLN A 131 -9.71 -15.04 -14.18
CA GLN A 131 -10.09 -14.46 -15.48
C GLN A 131 -8.89 -14.13 -16.37
N GLN A 132 -7.84 -13.57 -15.78
CA GLN A 132 -6.59 -13.28 -16.49
C GLN A 132 -5.86 -14.56 -16.92
N ALA A 133 -5.84 -15.59 -16.07
CA ALA A 133 -5.24 -16.89 -16.40
C ALA A 133 -5.97 -17.58 -17.59
N GLU A 134 -7.29 -17.47 -17.68
CA GLU A 134 -8.08 -17.96 -18.82
C GLU A 134 -7.70 -17.25 -20.14
N GLN A 135 -7.21 -16.02 -20.05
CA GLN A 135 -6.70 -15.23 -21.20
C GLN A 135 -5.20 -15.42 -21.44
N GLY A 136 -4.53 -16.30 -20.67
CA GLY A 136 -3.11 -16.59 -20.77
C GLY A 136 -2.21 -15.56 -20.06
N SER A 137 -2.77 -14.64 -19.28
CA SER A 137 -2.01 -13.68 -18.48
C SER A 137 -1.83 -14.16 -17.03
N ARG A 138 -0.71 -13.77 -16.44
CA ARG A 138 -0.38 -13.98 -15.01
C ARG A 138 -0.48 -12.70 -14.17
N TYR A 139 -0.89 -11.61 -14.77
CA TYR A 139 -0.98 -10.29 -14.14
C TYR A 139 -2.44 -9.94 -13.84
N LEU A 140 -2.66 -9.02 -12.91
CA LEU A 140 -4.00 -8.57 -12.54
C LEU A 140 -4.67 -7.75 -13.65
N VAL A 141 -3.88 -7.09 -14.52
CA VAL A 141 -4.39 -6.27 -15.61
C VAL A 141 -3.54 -6.46 -16.86
N GLY A 142 -4.17 -6.77 -17.99
CA GLY A 142 -3.48 -6.95 -19.25
C GLY A 142 -2.49 -8.12 -19.24
N ASP A 143 -1.42 -7.99 -20.01
CA ASP A 143 -0.40 -9.02 -20.22
C ASP A 143 1.00 -8.63 -19.71
N THR A 144 1.12 -7.49 -19.05
CA THR A 144 2.37 -6.96 -18.49
C THR A 144 2.21 -6.56 -17.02
N LEU A 145 3.35 -6.50 -16.32
CA LEU A 145 3.39 -6.06 -14.92
C LEU A 145 2.85 -4.63 -14.78
N THR A 146 1.93 -4.43 -13.85
CA THR A 146 1.36 -3.11 -13.52
C THR A 146 1.57 -2.77 -12.03
N ALA A 147 1.23 -1.54 -11.65
CA ALA A 147 1.26 -1.13 -10.24
C ALA A 147 0.34 -1.98 -9.36
N ALA A 148 -0.79 -2.48 -9.89
CA ALA A 148 -1.71 -3.34 -9.15
C ALA A 148 -1.04 -4.64 -8.69
N ASP A 149 -0.22 -5.26 -9.53
CA ASP A 149 0.53 -6.47 -9.19
C ASP A 149 1.54 -6.23 -8.08
N ILE A 150 2.27 -5.11 -8.14
CA ILE A 150 3.29 -4.75 -7.14
C ILE A 150 2.63 -4.47 -5.79
N TYR A 151 1.56 -3.69 -5.79
CA TYR A 151 0.84 -3.36 -4.55
C TYR A 151 0.20 -4.61 -3.95
N TRP A 152 -0.43 -5.45 -4.75
CA TRP A 152 -0.99 -6.71 -4.27
C TRP A 152 0.10 -7.63 -3.72
N ALA A 153 1.19 -7.87 -4.45
CA ALA A 153 2.29 -8.70 -3.99
C ALA A 153 2.88 -8.21 -2.66
N THR A 154 3.01 -6.89 -2.49
CA THR A 154 3.52 -6.30 -1.26
C THR A 154 2.52 -6.44 -0.10
N MET A 155 1.24 -6.19 -0.33
CA MET A 155 0.23 -6.20 0.72
C MET A 155 -0.23 -7.61 1.09
N SER A 156 -0.15 -8.59 0.18
CA SER A 156 -0.43 -9.99 0.47
C SER A 156 0.46 -10.56 1.57
N MET A 157 1.67 -10.03 1.74
CA MET A 157 2.57 -10.38 2.85
C MET A 157 1.99 -10.08 4.24
N CYS A 158 1.01 -9.18 4.33
CA CYS A 158 0.31 -8.89 5.59
C CYS A 158 -0.75 -9.93 5.94
N ILE A 159 -1.11 -10.81 5.01
CA ILE A 159 -2.20 -11.78 5.14
C ILE A 159 -1.65 -13.21 5.19
N THR A 160 -0.52 -13.45 4.52
CA THR A 160 0.11 -14.77 4.40
C THR A 160 1.24 -14.92 5.41
N ASP A 161 1.48 -16.17 5.83
CA ASP A 161 2.67 -16.51 6.61
C ASP A 161 3.92 -16.30 5.74
N THR A 162 4.57 -15.16 5.94
CA THR A 162 5.80 -14.84 5.22
C THR A 162 6.96 -15.65 5.78
N PRO A 163 7.74 -16.35 4.94
CA PRO A 163 8.90 -17.09 5.42
C PRO A 163 9.85 -16.21 6.25
N PRO A 164 10.39 -16.70 7.38
CA PRO A 164 11.26 -15.93 8.29
C PRO A 164 12.50 -15.32 7.61
N GLN A 165 12.92 -15.88 6.48
CA GLN A 165 14.05 -15.38 5.68
C GLN A 165 13.72 -14.07 4.97
N ILE A 166 12.43 -13.83 4.67
CA ILE A 166 11.95 -12.61 4.01
C ILE A 166 11.57 -11.56 5.05
N MET A 167 10.90 -12.00 6.10
CA MET A 167 10.44 -11.11 7.17
C MET A 167 10.64 -11.81 8.53
N PRO A 168 11.76 -11.53 9.24
CA PRO A 168 11.98 -12.10 10.56
C PRO A 168 10.86 -11.69 11.51
N ALA A 169 10.37 -12.64 12.30
CA ALA A 169 9.39 -12.32 13.33
C ALA A 169 9.95 -11.22 14.25
N THR A 170 9.24 -10.13 14.38
CA THR A 170 9.57 -9.09 15.37
C THR A 170 9.35 -9.67 16.75
N GLN A 171 10.45 -9.83 17.51
CA GLN A 171 10.42 -10.17 18.93
C GLN A 171 9.90 -9.00 19.77
#